data_cb94a4ea50ac23fdd356ea2e8d841f1d
#
_entry.id   cb94a4ea50ac23fdd356ea2e8d841f1d
#
_cell.length_a   1.000
_cell.length_b   1.000
_cell.length_c   1.000
_cell.angle_alpha   90.00
_cell.angle_beta   90.00
_cell.angle_gamma   90.00
#
_symmetry.space_group_name_H-M   'P 1'
#
loop_
_entity.id
_entity.type
_entity.pdbx_description
1 polymer ?
#
loop_
_entity_poly.entity_id
_entity_poly.type
_entity_poly.pdbx_seq_one_letter_code
_entity_poly.pdbx_strand_id
1 'polypeptide(L)'
;MIKKPLMALRDVVALPGVTAYIEVAKAETVSAMEAAMENDQMVFTAAKRDAESSDVNMDNLFEVGTIAKVKQIARMPDKYVRVVLEGEKRAHLLSLESTDEGYILANIQESEEEEDVWNNADILSNHGEPTEQLKRVAMIRQLKQLFREYCDRQGKMGQQLQDMVSESIDLDRIIYMITANLPIHYHLKQGIIEPDRIEDRFTELMIVMERELGILRLQGDISEMVKQQVEDNQKEYYLREQIKAIHKELGEDDAESEADKFERKLAKLKATDKVKKKIKEEISRYKRISSNNSESAVIRGYLETLLAMPWKKMSRDNTDVAHAKEILDADHYGLEKVKERILEYLAVKKLNKNGTGTIICLVGPPGTGKTSIAKSVAKALGRKYVRICLGGVRDEAELRGHRRTYVGAMPGRVINAVKNAKVKNPLILFDEIDKMVSDGRGDPAAAMLEILDPEQNKHFSDHYLELPFDLSKAFFICTANGTDTISRPLLDRMEVIELPGYTENEKFHIAKEHLWTKQLAQNGITKQQLTITDKALRTVILRYTREAGVRGLERRIASLCRKAAKVIAQEDTKTKIRISDRNVKEYLGKPVYKPNAA
;
A
#
# COMPACT_ATOMS: atom_id res chain seq x y z
N MET A 1 -14.18 38.18 38.41
CA MET A 1 -13.89 36.77 38.66
C MET A 1 -15.08 36.13 39.36
N ILE A 2 -15.59 35.08 38.81
CA ILE A 2 -16.77 34.36 39.35
C ILE A 2 -16.30 32.94 39.67
N LYS A 3 -16.75 32.40 40.82
CA LYS A 3 -16.48 31.00 41.18
C LYS A 3 -17.72 30.16 40.90
N LYS A 4 -17.58 29.09 40.18
CA LYS A 4 -18.64 28.11 39.88
C LYS A 4 -18.15 26.68 40.08
N PRO A 5 -19.01 25.76 40.52
CA PRO A 5 -18.68 24.34 40.50
C PRO A 5 -18.31 23.87 39.11
N LEU A 6 -17.20 23.11 38.99
CA LEU A 6 -16.69 22.59 37.70
C LEU A 6 -17.36 21.27 37.33
N MET A 7 -17.81 21.19 36.10
CA MET A 7 -18.20 19.94 35.46
C MET A 7 -17.28 19.66 34.27
N ALA A 8 -16.32 18.78 34.46
CA ALA A 8 -15.42 18.35 33.39
C ALA A 8 -16.14 17.34 32.46
N LEU A 9 -16.32 17.72 31.20
CA LEU A 9 -17.05 16.93 30.20
C LEU A 9 -16.12 15.98 29.45
N ARG A 10 -16.63 14.77 29.18
CA ARG A 10 -15.95 13.77 28.36
C ARG A 10 -16.68 13.71 27.03
N ASP A 11 -15.93 13.85 25.91
CA ASP A 11 -16.41 13.71 24.51
C ASP A 11 -17.55 14.67 24.11
N VAL A 12 -17.90 15.63 24.94
CA VAL A 12 -19.01 16.56 24.74
C VAL A 12 -18.58 17.98 25.06
N VAL A 13 -19.09 18.92 24.30
CA VAL A 13 -18.96 20.36 24.56
C VAL A 13 -20.35 20.93 24.81
N ALA A 14 -20.55 21.58 25.95
CA ALA A 14 -21.77 22.35 26.21
C ALA A 14 -21.65 23.69 25.48
N LEU A 15 -22.74 24.12 24.84
CA LEU A 15 -22.76 25.31 24.00
C LEU A 15 -23.81 26.30 24.53
N PRO A 16 -23.56 27.61 24.51
CA PRO A 16 -24.53 28.60 24.89
C PRO A 16 -25.85 28.51 24.08
N GLY A 17 -26.98 28.71 24.74
CA GLY A 17 -28.29 28.61 24.12
C GLY A 17 -28.74 27.21 23.71
N VAL A 18 -27.99 26.17 24.07
CA VAL A 18 -28.27 24.78 23.70
C VAL A 18 -28.45 23.91 24.93
N THR A 19 -29.47 23.04 24.88
CA THR A 19 -29.70 22.04 25.93
C THR A 19 -28.86 20.80 25.67
N ALA A 20 -28.06 20.39 26.65
CA ALA A 20 -27.25 19.19 26.61
C ALA A 20 -27.72 18.14 27.62
N TYR A 21 -27.75 16.86 27.20
CA TYR A 21 -28.05 15.72 28.05
C TYR A 21 -26.75 14.96 28.32
N ILE A 22 -26.33 14.93 29.59
CA ILE A 22 -25.03 14.40 29.97
C ILE A 22 -25.19 13.32 31.03
N GLU A 23 -24.46 12.23 30.90
CA GLU A 23 -24.43 11.16 31.89
C GLU A 23 -23.14 11.26 32.72
N VAL A 24 -23.27 11.32 34.03
CA VAL A 24 -22.18 11.53 34.97
C VAL A 24 -22.11 10.36 35.93
N ALA A 25 -20.89 9.80 36.07
CA ALA A 25 -20.63 8.68 36.98
C ALA A 25 -19.65 9.03 38.11
N LYS A 26 -18.85 10.10 37.97
CA LYS A 26 -17.86 10.50 38.99
C LYS A 26 -18.52 11.19 40.17
N ALA A 27 -18.20 10.72 41.37
CA ALA A 27 -18.75 11.30 42.63
C ALA A 27 -18.44 12.80 42.77
N GLU A 28 -17.24 13.24 42.44
CA GLU A 28 -16.81 14.64 42.46
C GLU A 28 -17.69 15.55 41.59
N THR A 29 -18.06 15.09 40.41
CA THR A 29 -18.92 15.84 39.49
C THR A 29 -20.38 15.84 39.96
N VAL A 30 -20.83 14.74 40.57
CA VAL A 30 -22.17 14.68 41.18
C VAL A 30 -22.28 15.66 42.36
N SER A 31 -21.28 15.70 43.26
CA SER A 31 -21.22 16.65 44.36
C SER A 31 -21.18 18.10 43.85
N ALA A 32 -20.46 18.40 42.80
CA ALA A 32 -20.44 19.73 42.18
C ALA A 32 -21.82 20.17 41.70
N MET A 33 -22.60 19.25 41.11
CA MET A 33 -23.97 19.55 40.65
C MET A 33 -24.98 19.71 41.80
N GLU A 34 -24.86 18.87 42.85
CA GLU A 34 -25.69 19.00 44.04
C GLU A 34 -25.43 20.34 44.73
N ALA A 35 -24.17 20.74 44.89
CA ALA A 35 -23.79 22.04 45.38
C ALA A 35 -24.31 23.21 44.51
N ALA A 36 -24.33 23.06 43.20
CA ALA A 36 -24.91 24.05 42.29
C ALA A 36 -26.42 24.15 42.47
N MET A 37 -27.14 23.04 42.64
CA MET A 37 -28.60 23.05 42.84
C MET A 37 -29.03 23.69 44.16
N GLU A 38 -28.21 23.63 45.20
CA GLU A 38 -28.45 24.28 46.47
C GLU A 38 -28.22 25.82 46.44
N ASN A 39 -27.43 26.27 45.42
CA ASN A 39 -27.13 27.70 45.24
C ASN A 39 -27.92 28.30 44.07
N ASP A 40 -27.22 28.74 43.04
CA ASP A 40 -27.78 29.46 41.87
C ASP A 40 -28.09 28.57 40.67
N GLN A 41 -27.93 27.26 40.79
CA GLN A 41 -28.11 26.25 39.75
C GLN A 41 -27.12 26.38 38.58
N MET A 42 -26.01 27.11 38.75
CA MET A 42 -25.04 27.37 37.71
C MET A 42 -23.78 26.55 37.91
N VAL A 43 -23.31 25.93 36.85
CA VAL A 43 -22.05 25.19 36.78
C VAL A 43 -21.19 25.72 35.65
N PHE A 44 -19.89 25.62 35.80
CA PHE A 44 -19.00 25.84 34.67
C PHE A 44 -18.64 24.49 34.03
N THR A 45 -18.87 24.37 32.75
CA THR A 45 -18.57 23.15 31.97
C THR A 45 -17.36 23.38 31.10
N ALA A 46 -16.36 22.49 31.18
CA ALA A 46 -15.20 22.50 30.31
C ALA A 46 -14.97 21.10 29.75
N ALA A 47 -14.70 20.99 28.44
CA ALA A 47 -14.36 19.73 27.82
C ALA A 47 -12.94 19.34 28.17
N LYS A 48 -12.67 18.04 28.25
CA LYS A 48 -11.33 17.50 28.43
C LYS A 48 -10.59 17.44 27.09
N ARG A 49 -9.29 17.75 27.09
CA ARG A 49 -8.40 17.56 25.93
C ARG A 49 -8.20 16.07 25.64
N ASP A 50 -7.98 15.28 26.70
CA ASP A 50 -7.93 13.82 26.63
C ASP A 50 -9.14 13.23 27.37
N ALA A 51 -10.09 12.72 26.60
CA ALA A 51 -11.33 12.15 27.13
C ALA A 51 -11.11 10.85 27.93
N GLU A 52 -10.03 10.12 27.67
CA GLU A 52 -9.73 8.87 28.36
C GLU A 52 -9.01 9.09 29.70
N SER A 53 -8.38 10.24 29.90
CA SER A 53 -7.70 10.58 31.13
C SER A 53 -8.71 10.75 32.28
N SER A 54 -8.37 10.20 33.45
CA SER A 54 -9.15 10.42 34.68
C SER A 54 -8.92 11.80 35.28
N ASP A 55 -7.83 12.48 34.92
CA ASP A 55 -7.35 13.68 35.58
C ASP A 55 -8.18 14.92 35.22
N VAL A 56 -8.41 15.75 36.21
CA VAL A 56 -9.06 17.05 36.05
C VAL A 56 -8.09 18.12 36.56
N ASN A 57 -7.31 18.66 35.63
CA ASN A 57 -6.31 19.71 35.86
C ASN A 57 -6.32 20.71 34.71
N MET A 58 -5.64 21.84 34.85
CA MET A 58 -5.58 22.90 33.85
C MET A 58 -5.00 22.42 32.51
N ASP A 59 -4.06 21.49 32.53
CA ASP A 59 -3.41 20.99 31.30
C ASP A 59 -4.36 20.12 30.47
N ASN A 60 -5.28 19.40 31.13
CA ASN A 60 -6.22 18.48 30.48
C ASN A 60 -7.60 19.10 30.19
N LEU A 61 -7.86 20.30 30.60
CA LEU A 61 -9.11 21.02 30.29
C LEU A 61 -8.87 22.04 29.19
N PHE A 62 -9.87 22.28 28.37
CA PHE A 62 -9.88 23.43 27.49
C PHE A 62 -10.12 24.72 28.31
N GLU A 63 -9.45 25.79 27.89
CA GLU A 63 -9.51 27.08 28.60
C GLU A 63 -10.87 27.76 28.43
N VAL A 64 -11.52 27.57 27.29
CA VAL A 64 -12.84 28.11 27.03
C VAL A 64 -13.90 27.06 27.33
N GLY A 65 -14.84 27.39 28.15
CA GLY A 65 -15.98 26.57 28.51
C GLY A 65 -17.29 27.35 28.52
N THR A 66 -18.33 26.71 29.02
CA THR A 66 -19.67 27.31 29.07
C THR A 66 -20.23 27.32 30.51
N ILE A 67 -20.71 28.47 30.94
CA ILE A 67 -21.54 28.57 32.15
C ILE A 67 -22.90 27.99 31.77
N ALA A 68 -23.32 26.95 32.46
CA ALA A 68 -24.57 26.24 32.15
C ALA A 68 -25.46 26.16 33.39
N LYS A 69 -26.76 26.28 33.18
CA LYS A 69 -27.77 26.09 34.19
C LYS A 69 -28.19 24.64 34.29
N VAL A 70 -28.17 24.07 35.46
CA VAL A 70 -28.66 22.73 35.74
C VAL A 70 -30.18 22.76 35.82
N LYS A 71 -30.87 22.23 34.82
CA LYS A 71 -32.35 22.20 34.75
C LYS A 71 -32.93 21.01 35.50
N GLN A 72 -32.30 19.85 35.37
CA GLN A 72 -32.80 18.61 35.95
C GLN A 72 -31.67 17.64 36.25
N ILE A 73 -31.78 16.96 37.38
CA ILE A 73 -30.88 15.84 37.75
C ILE A 73 -31.76 14.60 37.98
N ALA A 74 -31.49 13.52 37.26
CA ALA A 74 -32.18 12.25 37.39
C ALA A 74 -31.19 11.13 37.76
N ARG A 75 -31.35 10.52 38.93
CA ARG A 75 -30.55 9.35 39.36
C ARG A 75 -31.10 8.10 38.68
N MET A 76 -30.21 7.40 37.96
CA MET A 76 -30.56 6.19 37.24
C MET A 76 -30.17 4.92 38.02
N PRO A 77 -30.83 3.77 37.78
CA PRO A 77 -30.58 2.53 38.52
C PRO A 77 -29.13 2.03 38.42
N ASP A 78 -28.41 2.36 37.35
CA ASP A 78 -27.07 1.86 37.01
C ASP A 78 -25.92 2.69 37.60
N LYS A 79 -26.15 3.42 38.69
CA LYS A 79 -25.17 4.26 39.41
C LYS A 79 -24.65 5.48 38.64
N TYR A 80 -25.24 5.88 37.53
CA TYR A 80 -24.95 7.15 36.89
C TYR A 80 -26.10 8.15 37.06
N VAL A 81 -25.77 9.43 36.95
CA VAL A 81 -26.72 10.53 37.09
C VAL A 81 -26.85 11.17 35.69
N ARG A 82 -28.10 11.27 35.23
CA ARG A 82 -28.41 12.02 33.99
C ARG A 82 -28.74 13.46 34.36
N VAL A 83 -28.03 14.37 33.72
CA VAL A 83 -28.16 15.80 33.96
C VAL A 83 -28.59 16.49 32.68
N VAL A 84 -29.55 17.40 32.81
CA VAL A 84 -29.97 18.29 31.73
C VAL A 84 -29.38 19.66 32.01
N LEU A 85 -28.49 20.10 31.13
CA LEU A 85 -27.84 21.41 31.20
C LEU A 85 -28.36 22.31 30.09
N GLU A 86 -28.58 23.56 30.40
CA GLU A 86 -28.79 24.61 29.41
C GLU A 86 -27.59 25.57 29.46
N GLY A 87 -26.81 25.64 28.38
CA GLY A 87 -25.70 26.57 28.29
C GLY A 87 -26.21 28.02 28.28
N GLU A 88 -25.58 28.89 29.04
CA GLU A 88 -25.97 30.30 29.07
C GLU A 88 -24.93 31.20 28.40
N LYS A 89 -23.67 31.17 28.87
CA LYS A 89 -22.61 32.07 28.39
C LYS A 89 -21.28 31.35 28.28
N ARG A 90 -20.42 31.81 27.38
CA ARG A 90 -19.02 31.41 27.35
C ARG A 90 -18.24 32.03 28.49
N ALA A 91 -17.23 31.31 28.97
CA ALA A 91 -16.32 31.86 29.97
C ALA A 91 -14.92 31.20 29.82
N HIS A 92 -13.90 31.94 30.23
CA HIS A 92 -12.53 31.47 30.31
C HIS A 92 -12.23 30.90 31.70
N LEU A 93 -11.61 29.74 31.74
CA LEU A 93 -11.09 29.09 32.92
C LEU A 93 -9.76 29.73 33.33
N LEU A 94 -9.69 30.32 34.50
CA LEU A 94 -8.48 30.96 35.00
C LEU A 94 -7.67 30.05 35.94
N SER A 95 -8.36 29.39 36.89
CA SER A 95 -7.73 28.47 37.83
C SER A 95 -8.76 27.51 38.42
N LEU A 96 -8.25 26.44 39.05
CA LEU A 96 -9.04 25.42 39.73
C LEU A 96 -8.70 25.43 41.23
N GLU A 97 -9.72 25.28 42.07
CA GLU A 97 -9.59 25.18 43.52
C GLU A 97 -10.34 23.92 43.98
N SER A 98 -9.71 23.06 44.75
CA SER A 98 -10.39 21.92 45.39
C SER A 98 -11.12 22.39 46.67
N THR A 99 -12.35 21.90 46.87
CA THR A 99 -13.13 22.19 48.08
C THR A 99 -13.01 21.06 49.09
N ASP A 100 -13.27 21.37 50.36
CA ASP A 100 -13.31 20.36 51.43
C ASP A 100 -14.50 19.38 51.28
N GLU A 101 -15.51 19.74 50.48
CA GLU A 101 -16.68 18.93 50.13
C GLU A 101 -16.44 17.95 48.96
N GLY A 102 -15.21 17.88 48.44
CA GLY A 102 -14.80 16.89 47.46
C GLY A 102 -15.17 17.20 46.02
N TYR A 103 -15.53 18.45 45.67
CA TYR A 103 -15.69 18.89 44.29
C TYR A 103 -14.71 20.03 43.95
N ILE A 104 -14.59 20.35 42.67
CA ILE A 104 -13.67 21.37 42.17
C ILE A 104 -14.45 22.64 41.83
N LEU A 105 -13.95 23.78 42.28
CA LEU A 105 -14.41 25.11 41.89
C LEU A 105 -13.53 25.65 40.77
N ALA A 106 -14.15 26.13 39.71
CA ALA A 106 -13.50 26.87 38.64
C ALA A 106 -13.59 28.38 38.90
N ASN A 107 -12.44 29.04 38.91
CA ASN A 107 -12.38 30.51 38.83
C ASN A 107 -12.45 30.87 37.34
N ILE A 108 -13.49 31.63 36.99
CA ILE A 108 -13.80 31.92 35.58
C ILE A 108 -13.95 33.42 35.35
N GLN A 109 -13.74 33.80 34.10
CA GLN A 109 -14.04 35.14 33.57
C GLN A 109 -15.06 35.00 32.45
N GLU A 110 -16.22 35.63 32.57
CA GLU A 110 -17.21 35.65 31.48
C GLU A 110 -16.57 36.29 30.22
N SER A 111 -16.84 35.71 29.06
CA SER A 111 -16.48 36.32 27.78
C SER A 111 -17.47 37.48 27.53
N GLU A 112 -16.93 38.60 27.10
CA GLU A 112 -17.76 39.73 26.64
C GLU A 112 -18.37 39.35 25.29
N GLU A 113 -19.65 39.02 25.30
CA GLU A 113 -20.43 38.83 24.05
C GLU A 113 -21.06 40.20 23.73
N GLU A 114 -20.78 40.68 22.51
CA GLU A 114 -21.42 41.90 22.00
C GLU A 114 -22.90 41.62 21.78
N GLU A 115 -23.80 42.29 22.55
CA GLU A 115 -25.22 42.18 22.30
C GLU A 115 -25.58 42.73 20.92
N ASP A 116 -26.18 41.90 20.07
CA ASP A 116 -26.72 42.30 18.77
C ASP A 116 -27.95 43.18 18.94
N VAL A 117 -27.74 44.49 19.22
CA VAL A 117 -28.83 45.47 19.22
C VAL A 117 -29.22 45.79 17.79
N TRP A 118 -30.21 45.09 17.27
CA TRP A 118 -30.79 45.35 15.95
C TRP A 118 -31.61 46.63 15.93
N ASN A 119 -31.00 47.70 15.41
CA ASN A 119 -31.75 48.92 15.14
C ASN A 119 -31.93 49.03 13.60
N ASN A 120 -33.11 48.72 13.10
CA ASN A 120 -33.44 48.73 11.65
C ASN A 120 -33.23 50.10 10.98
N ALA A 121 -33.07 51.18 11.76
CA ALA A 121 -32.86 52.53 11.24
C ALA A 121 -31.43 52.79 10.71
N ASP A 122 -30.42 52.09 11.23
CA ASP A 122 -29.01 52.35 10.90
C ASP A 122 -28.54 51.66 9.61
N ILE A 123 -29.29 50.68 9.13
CA ILE A 123 -28.96 49.92 7.90
C ILE A 123 -29.16 50.76 6.65
N LEU A 124 -29.99 51.76 6.66
CA LEU A 124 -30.42 52.53 5.48
C LEU A 124 -29.65 53.87 5.30
N SER A 125 -28.80 54.29 6.23
CA SER A 125 -28.26 55.67 6.27
C SER A 125 -26.80 55.85 5.82
N ASN A 126 -26.02 54.83 5.50
CA ASN A 126 -24.59 55.00 5.16
C ASN A 126 -24.22 54.64 3.70
N HIS A 127 -23.98 55.68 2.91
CA HIS A 127 -23.24 55.61 1.66
C HIS A 127 -21.72 55.63 2.00
N GLY A 128 -21.13 54.50 2.31
CA GLY A 128 -19.73 54.36 2.66
C GLY A 128 -19.38 52.94 3.04
N GLU A 129 -18.17 52.63 3.44
CA GLU A 129 -17.66 51.28 3.74
C GLU A 129 -18.65 50.39 4.51
N PRO A 130 -18.67 49.05 4.27
CA PRO A 130 -19.63 48.15 4.92
C PRO A 130 -19.48 48.24 6.44
N THR A 131 -20.53 48.75 7.11
CA THR A 131 -20.63 48.77 8.56
C THR A 131 -20.50 47.36 9.13
N GLU A 132 -20.00 47.20 10.37
CA GLU A 132 -19.91 45.91 11.06
C GLU A 132 -21.22 45.12 10.99
N GLN A 133 -22.36 45.84 11.09
CA GLN A 133 -23.69 45.24 10.95
C GLN A 133 -23.97 44.61 9.60
N LEU A 134 -23.52 45.24 8.47
CA LEU A 134 -23.66 44.66 7.14
C LEU A 134 -22.81 43.43 6.97
N LYS A 135 -21.63 43.38 7.57
CA LYS A 135 -20.79 42.19 7.58
C LYS A 135 -21.48 41.03 8.31
N ARG A 136 -22.03 41.28 9.50
CA ARG A 136 -22.76 40.25 10.26
C ARG A 136 -23.99 39.72 9.50
N VAL A 137 -24.78 40.60 8.87
CA VAL A 137 -25.89 40.18 7.99
C VAL A 137 -25.40 39.28 6.85
N ALA A 138 -24.28 39.63 6.22
CA ALA A 138 -23.70 38.81 5.17
C ALA A 138 -23.27 37.43 5.69
N MET A 139 -22.59 37.37 6.83
CA MET A 139 -22.20 36.13 7.51
C MET A 139 -23.40 35.24 7.83
N ILE A 140 -24.45 35.80 8.41
CA ILE A 140 -25.70 35.06 8.71
C ILE A 140 -26.30 34.46 7.43
N ARG A 141 -26.39 35.24 6.36
CA ARG A 141 -26.91 34.73 5.07
C ARG A 141 -26.07 33.61 4.50
N GLN A 142 -24.76 33.77 4.51
CA GLN A 142 -23.81 32.77 4.01
C GLN A 142 -23.89 31.49 4.83
N LEU A 143 -23.91 31.58 6.16
CA LEU A 143 -24.00 30.43 7.05
C LEU A 143 -25.35 29.68 6.89
N LYS A 144 -26.47 30.40 6.79
CA LYS A 144 -27.79 29.83 6.55
C LYS A 144 -27.84 29.10 5.18
N GLN A 145 -27.22 29.67 4.16
CA GLN A 145 -27.17 29.05 2.84
C GLN A 145 -26.37 27.76 2.86
N LEU A 146 -25.17 27.77 3.47
CA LEU A 146 -24.31 26.60 3.59
C LEU A 146 -24.97 25.50 4.44
N PHE A 147 -25.63 25.88 5.53
CA PHE A 147 -26.34 24.94 6.39
C PHE A 147 -27.52 24.29 5.68
N ARG A 148 -28.26 25.04 4.85
CA ARG A 148 -29.35 24.49 4.03
C ARG A 148 -28.81 23.46 3.05
N GLU A 149 -27.72 23.77 2.31
CA GLU A 149 -27.10 22.82 1.38
C GLU A 149 -26.64 21.54 2.10
N TYR A 150 -26.09 21.68 3.31
CA TYR A 150 -25.69 20.56 4.14
C TYR A 150 -26.89 19.67 4.52
N CYS A 151 -27.99 20.27 4.96
CA CYS A 151 -29.21 19.55 5.35
C CYS A 151 -29.83 18.80 4.16
N ASP A 152 -29.92 19.45 3.00
CA ASP A 152 -30.47 18.87 1.77
C ASP A 152 -29.72 17.61 1.35
N ARG A 153 -28.39 17.59 1.53
CA ARG A 153 -27.55 16.42 1.18
C ARG A 153 -27.56 15.34 2.25
N GLN A 154 -27.62 15.71 3.52
CA GLN A 154 -27.59 14.74 4.61
C GLN A 154 -28.93 13.99 4.76
N GLY A 155 -30.06 14.63 4.46
CA GLY A 155 -31.41 14.06 4.45
C GLY A 155 -31.95 13.58 5.80
N LYS A 156 -31.20 13.70 6.89
CA LYS A 156 -31.53 13.19 8.23
C LYS A 156 -31.72 14.29 9.29
N MET A 157 -31.40 15.54 8.99
CA MET A 157 -31.61 16.63 9.95
C MET A 157 -33.08 17.02 10.02
N GLY A 158 -33.60 17.11 11.25
CA GLY A 158 -34.99 17.42 11.48
C GLY A 158 -35.38 18.81 10.94
N GLN A 159 -36.56 18.91 10.31
CA GLN A 159 -37.11 20.15 9.77
C GLN A 159 -37.14 21.26 10.83
N GLN A 160 -37.42 20.90 12.07
CA GLN A 160 -37.51 21.85 13.19
C GLN A 160 -36.20 22.62 13.42
N LEU A 161 -35.03 21.96 13.28
CA LEU A 161 -33.75 22.64 13.43
C LEU A 161 -33.46 23.60 12.27
N GLN A 162 -33.84 23.21 11.04
CA GLN A 162 -33.71 24.09 9.88
C GLN A 162 -34.56 25.35 10.04
N ASP A 163 -35.78 25.21 10.53
CA ASP A 163 -36.68 26.32 10.78
C ASP A 163 -36.11 27.25 11.88
N MET A 164 -35.62 26.71 13.00
CA MET A 164 -34.98 27.48 14.08
C MET A 164 -33.76 28.27 13.60
N VAL A 165 -32.89 27.66 12.81
CA VAL A 165 -31.70 28.34 12.21
C VAL A 165 -32.15 29.41 11.20
N SER A 166 -33.18 29.11 10.40
CA SER A 166 -33.71 30.03 9.40
C SER A 166 -34.34 31.29 10.03
N GLU A 167 -35.04 31.17 11.15
CA GLU A 167 -35.71 32.25 11.85
C GLU A 167 -34.76 33.09 12.71
N SER A 168 -33.68 32.52 13.21
CA SER A 168 -32.73 33.23 14.08
C SER A 168 -32.04 34.36 13.33
N ILE A 169 -31.84 35.49 13.97
CA ILE A 169 -31.13 36.67 13.49
C ILE A 169 -29.81 36.92 14.27
N ASP A 170 -29.59 36.16 15.31
CA ASP A 170 -28.41 36.21 16.16
C ASP A 170 -27.34 35.26 15.62
N LEU A 171 -26.18 35.81 15.24
CA LEU A 171 -25.10 35.04 14.62
C LEU A 171 -24.50 34.04 15.61
N ASP A 172 -24.25 34.39 16.84
CA ASP A 172 -23.71 33.49 17.88
C ASP A 172 -24.66 32.31 18.14
N ARG A 173 -25.92 32.59 18.27
CA ARG A 173 -26.95 31.57 18.45
C ARG A 173 -27.01 30.60 17.26
N ILE A 174 -26.91 31.12 16.05
CA ILE A 174 -26.86 30.27 14.83
C ILE A 174 -25.62 29.39 14.84
N ILE A 175 -24.44 29.96 15.17
CA ILE A 175 -23.18 29.20 15.26
C ILE A 175 -23.33 28.07 16.28
N TYR A 176 -23.83 28.33 17.47
CA TYR A 176 -23.97 27.32 18.50
C TYR A 176 -25.01 26.25 18.17
N MET A 177 -26.16 26.64 17.60
CA MET A 177 -27.17 25.67 17.16
C MET A 177 -26.65 24.72 16.09
N ILE A 178 -25.95 25.25 15.10
CA ILE A 178 -25.37 24.41 14.03
C ILE A 178 -24.28 23.51 14.62
N THR A 179 -23.33 24.07 15.38
CA THR A 179 -22.22 23.31 15.99
C THR A 179 -22.70 22.17 16.89
N ALA A 180 -23.77 22.40 17.66
CA ALA A 180 -24.35 21.38 18.54
C ALA A 180 -24.81 20.14 17.73
N ASN A 181 -25.44 20.38 16.60
CA ASN A 181 -26.12 19.35 15.81
C ASN A 181 -25.23 18.73 14.70
N LEU A 182 -24.04 19.28 14.41
CA LEU A 182 -23.09 18.66 13.49
C LEU A 182 -22.53 17.34 14.06
N PRO A 183 -22.50 16.25 13.29
CA PRO A 183 -21.95 14.96 13.71
C PRO A 183 -20.43 14.94 13.61
N ILE A 184 -19.77 15.90 14.22
CA ILE A 184 -18.32 16.09 14.22
C ILE A 184 -17.71 15.76 15.59
N HIS A 185 -16.41 15.45 15.59
CA HIS A 185 -15.70 15.18 16.83
C HIS A 185 -15.68 16.40 17.76
N TYR A 186 -15.80 16.17 19.06
CA TYR A 186 -15.93 17.24 20.05
C TYR A 186 -14.77 18.25 20.04
N HIS A 187 -13.53 17.84 19.67
CA HIS A 187 -12.41 18.76 19.48
C HIS A 187 -12.69 19.82 18.40
N LEU A 188 -13.37 19.45 17.32
CA LEU A 188 -13.76 20.42 16.30
C LEU A 188 -14.85 21.36 16.81
N LYS A 189 -15.81 20.84 17.60
CA LYS A 189 -16.81 21.69 18.26
C LYS A 189 -16.15 22.68 19.20
N GLN A 190 -15.16 22.22 19.96
CA GLN A 190 -14.38 23.07 20.86
C GLN A 190 -13.61 24.15 20.10
N GLY A 191 -12.93 23.79 19.01
CA GLY A 191 -12.21 24.75 18.16
C GLY A 191 -13.10 25.86 17.59
N ILE A 192 -14.38 25.56 17.33
CA ILE A 192 -15.34 26.56 16.85
C ILE A 192 -15.69 27.58 17.96
N ILE A 193 -15.78 27.16 19.22
CA ILE A 193 -16.19 28.07 20.33
C ILE A 193 -14.99 28.73 21.02
N GLU A 194 -13.77 28.28 20.78
CA GLU A 194 -12.56 28.79 21.45
C GLU A 194 -12.21 30.24 21.12
N PRO A 195 -12.34 30.73 19.88
CA PRO A 195 -12.04 32.11 19.55
C PRO A 195 -12.96 33.10 20.22
N ASP A 196 -12.38 34.22 20.69
CA ASP A 196 -13.17 35.27 21.35
C ASP A 196 -14.01 36.10 20.40
N ARG A 197 -13.46 36.35 19.18
CA ARG A 197 -14.17 37.15 18.17
C ARG A 197 -15.19 36.32 17.41
N ILE A 198 -16.35 36.87 17.17
CA ILE A 198 -17.45 36.20 16.48
C ILE A 198 -17.10 35.87 15.03
N GLU A 199 -16.30 36.72 14.37
CA GLU A 199 -15.83 36.50 12.99
C GLU A 199 -14.94 35.27 12.87
N ASP A 200 -14.12 35.04 13.89
CA ASP A 200 -13.21 33.89 13.91
C ASP A 200 -14.01 32.61 14.18
N ARG A 201 -14.98 32.62 15.09
CA ARG A 201 -15.92 31.51 15.32
C ARG A 201 -16.72 31.17 14.07
N PHE A 202 -17.23 32.20 13.37
CA PHE A 202 -17.91 32.03 12.10
C PHE A 202 -17.00 31.35 11.07
N THR A 203 -15.74 31.83 10.96
CA THR A 203 -14.77 31.30 10.00
C THR A 203 -14.45 29.82 10.27
N GLU A 204 -14.21 29.48 11.54
CA GLU A 204 -13.96 28.08 11.93
C GLU A 204 -15.17 27.18 11.62
N LEU A 205 -16.38 27.62 11.91
CA LEU A 205 -17.58 26.85 11.58
C LEU A 205 -17.74 26.68 10.06
N MET A 206 -17.48 27.73 9.27
CA MET A 206 -17.56 27.68 7.80
C MET A 206 -16.57 26.64 7.23
N ILE A 207 -15.33 26.64 7.72
CA ILE A 207 -14.29 25.68 7.29
C ILE A 207 -14.74 24.24 7.60
N VAL A 208 -15.24 24.01 8.80
CA VAL A 208 -15.73 22.68 9.21
C VAL A 208 -16.92 22.25 8.35
N MET A 209 -17.88 23.13 8.12
CA MET A 209 -19.07 22.82 7.32
C MET A 209 -18.73 22.56 5.84
N GLU A 210 -17.86 23.34 5.24
CA GLU A 210 -17.40 23.10 3.87
C GLU A 210 -16.70 21.75 3.72
N ARG A 211 -15.90 21.37 4.72
CA ARG A 211 -15.26 20.05 4.78
C ARG A 211 -16.30 18.93 4.85
N GLU A 212 -17.25 19.02 5.77
CA GLU A 212 -18.32 18.02 5.92
C GLU A 212 -19.18 17.93 4.66
N LEU A 213 -19.49 19.05 4.03
CA LEU A 213 -20.20 19.09 2.76
C LEU A 213 -19.39 18.41 1.62
N GLY A 214 -18.08 18.63 1.59
CA GLY A 214 -17.17 17.94 0.67
C GLY A 214 -17.21 16.42 0.85
N ILE A 215 -17.22 15.94 2.10
CA ILE A 215 -17.35 14.51 2.40
C ILE A 215 -18.70 13.96 1.92
N LEU A 216 -19.80 14.67 2.16
CA LEU A 216 -21.14 14.25 1.69
C LEU A 216 -21.25 14.21 0.16
N ARG A 217 -20.61 15.15 -0.55
CA ARG A 217 -20.52 15.12 -2.02
C ARG A 217 -19.82 13.87 -2.51
N LEU A 218 -18.64 13.57 -1.97
CA LEU A 218 -17.88 12.36 -2.32
C LEU A 218 -18.63 11.07 -1.99
N GLN A 219 -19.35 11.01 -0.87
CA GLN A 219 -20.19 9.87 -0.53
C GLN A 219 -21.34 9.68 -1.53
N GLY A 220 -21.95 10.79 -1.99
CA GLY A 220 -22.95 10.76 -3.06
C GLY A 220 -22.41 10.19 -4.36
N ASP A 221 -21.27 10.70 -4.82
CA ASP A 221 -20.63 10.26 -6.06
C ASP A 221 -20.24 8.77 -6.02
N ILE A 222 -19.70 8.31 -4.88
CA ILE A 222 -19.38 6.88 -4.67
C ILE A 222 -20.64 6.03 -4.71
N SER A 223 -21.72 6.47 -4.06
CA SER A 223 -22.99 5.74 -4.01
C SER A 223 -23.61 5.61 -5.40
N GLU A 224 -23.52 6.68 -6.21
CA GLU A 224 -24.02 6.68 -7.60
C GLU A 224 -23.18 5.77 -8.50
N MET A 225 -21.84 5.80 -8.38
CA MET A 225 -20.95 4.86 -9.09
C MET A 225 -21.25 3.40 -8.75
N VAL A 226 -21.44 3.09 -7.46
CA VAL A 226 -21.80 1.73 -7.02
C VAL A 226 -23.14 1.31 -7.58
N LYS A 227 -24.15 2.20 -7.59
CA LYS A 227 -25.47 1.92 -8.15
C LYS A 227 -25.41 1.64 -9.66
N GLN A 228 -24.69 2.47 -10.42
CA GLN A 228 -24.45 2.23 -11.84
C GLN A 228 -23.76 0.90 -12.10
N GLN A 229 -22.72 0.56 -11.33
CA GLN A 229 -22.03 -0.72 -11.48
C GLN A 229 -22.94 -1.92 -11.21
N VAL A 230 -23.83 -1.81 -10.22
CA VAL A 230 -24.83 -2.87 -9.93
C VAL A 230 -25.85 -3.00 -11.06
N GLU A 231 -26.35 -1.89 -11.60
CA GLU A 231 -27.30 -1.88 -12.73
C GLU A 231 -26.66 -2.47 -14.00
N ASP A 232 -25.42 -2.12 -14.31
CA ASP A 232 -24.68 -2.66 -15.45
C ASP A 232 -24.44 -4.17 -15.31
N ASN A 233 -24.07 -4.64 -14.12
CA ASN A 233 -23.92 -6.06 -13.84
C ASN A 233 -25.24 -6.84 -13.98
N GLN A 234 -26.36 -6.27 -13.51
CA GLN A 234 -27.66 -6.90 -13.67
C GLN A 234 -28.10 -6.95 -15.15
N LYS A 235 -27.82 -5.90 -15.91
CA LYS A 235 -28.12 -5.84 -17.33
C LYS A 235 -27.27 -6.85 -18.13
N GLU A 236 -25.98 -6.96 -17.81
CA GLU A 236 -25.08 -7.97 -18.40
C GLU A 236 -25.58 -9.40 -18.09
N TYR A 237 -25.97 -9.67 -16.83
CA TYR A 237 -26.55 -10.94 -16.45
C TYR A 237 -27.82 -11.27 -17.25
N TYR A 238 -28.75 -10.31 -17.36
CA TYR A 238 -29.98 -10.51 -18.09
C TYR A 238 -29.73 -10.78 -19.59
N LEU A 239 -28.82 -10.03 -20.20
CA LEU A 239 -28.43 -10.24 -21.60
C LEU A 239 -27.79 -11.61 -21.82
N ARG A 240 -26.94 -12.07 -20.88
CA ARG A 240 -26.33 -13.41 -20.94
C ARG A 240 -27.38 -14.54 -20.83
N GLU A 241 -28.36 -14.39 -19.96
CA GLU A 241 -29.43 -15.38 -19.84
C GLU A 241 -30.34 -15.39 -21.09
N GLN A 242 -30.61 -14.23 -21.70
CA GLN A 242 -31.29 -14.16 -22.99
C GLN A 242 -30.50 -14.85 -24.10
N ILE A 243 -29.19 -14.62 -24.19
CA ILE A 243 -28.32 -15.29 -25.16
C ILE A 243 -28.34 -16.81 -24.95
N LYS A 244 -28.29 -17.30 -23.72
CA LYS A 244 -28.41 -18.74 -23.42
C LYS A 244 -29.76 -19.31 -23.86
N ALA A 245 -30.85 -18.58 -23.60
CA ALA A 245 -32.20 -19.01 -24.02
C ALA A 245 -32.31 -19.07 -25.55
N ILE A 246 -31.78 -18.08 -26.25
CA ILE A 246 -31.75 -18.01 -27.72
C ILE A 246 -30.91 -19.16 -28.30
N HIS A 247 -29.71 -19.42 -27.78
CA HIS A 247 -28.88 -20.54 -28.21
C HIS A 247 -29.56 -21.91 -27.99
N LYS A 248 -30.32 -22.04 -26.89
CA LYS A 248 -31.11 -23.25 -26.61
C LYS A 248 -32.27 -23.42 -27.59
N GLU A 249 -32.97 -22.35 -27.98
CA GLU A 249 -34.06 -22.39 -28.96
C GLU A 249 -33.56 -22.60 -30.38
N LEU A 250 -32.37 -22.07 -30.74
CA LEU A 250 -31.78 -22.24 -32.06
C LEU A 250 -31.14 -23.62 -32.28
N GLY A 251 -31.11 -24.49 -31.25
CA GLY A 251 -30.49 -25.82 -31.35
C GLY A 251 -28.98 -25.78 -31.51
N GLU A 252 -28.33 -24.62 -31.21
CA GLU A 252 -26.90 -24.45 -31.18
C GLU A 252 -26.32 -24.97 -29.87
N ASP A 253 -26.64 -26.23 -29.53
CA ASP A 253 -26.01 -26.98 -28.40
C ASP A 253 -24.52 -27.29 -28.65
N ASP A 254 -23.94 -26.77 -29.73
CA ASP A 254 -22.53 -26.91 -30.11
C ASP A 254 -21.63 -25.77 -29.60
N ALA A 255 -22.10 -24.85 -28.76
CA ALA A 255 -21.21 -24.01 -27.97
C ALA A 255 -20.52 -24.88 -26.95
N GLU A 256 -19.37 -25.43 -27.32
CA GLU A 256 -18.48 -26.26 -26.50
C GLU A 256 -18.41 -25.72 -25.07
N SER A 257 -19.01 -26.46 -24.12
CA SER A 257 -19.02 -26.04 -22.73
C SER A 257 -17.58 -25.86 -22.23
N GLU A 258 -17.34 -24.93 -21.31
CA GLU A 258 -15.98 -24.77 -20.73
C GLU A 258 -15.47 -26.10 -20.14
N ALA A 259 -16.37 -26.92 -19.61
CA ALA A 259 -16.04 -28.23 -19.11
C ALA A 259 -15.52 -29.17 -20.22
N ASP A 260 -16.11 -29.11 -21.40
CA ASP A 260 -15.67 -29.93 -22.55
C ASP A 260 -14.31 -29.46 -23.07
N LYS A 261 -14.05 -28.15 -23.02
CA LYS A 261 -12.69 -27.61 -23.29
C LYS A 261 -11.66 -28.12 -22.27
N PHE A 262 -12.02 -28.26 -21.02
CA PHE A 262 -11.15 -28.86 -19.99
C PHE A 262 -10.94 -30.35 -20.22
N GLU A 263 -11.95 -31.10 -20.60
CA GLU A 263 -11.83 -32.54 -20.94
C GLU A 263 -10.91 -32.75 -22.15
N ARG A 264 -11.03 -31.95 -23.21
CA ARG A 264 -10.12 -32.01 -24.36
C ARG A 264 -8.67 -31.67 -23.98
N LYS A 265 -8.45 -30.67 -23.11
CA LYS A 265 -7.12 -30.36 -22.58
C LYS A 265 -6.57 -31.50 -21.74
N LEU A 266 -7.39 -32.13 -20.92
CA LEU A 266 -7.02 -33.29 -20.10
C LEU A 266 -6.63 -34.50 -20.98
N ALA A 267 -7.35 -34.78 -22.06
CA ALA A 267 -7.02 -35.84 -23.00
C ALA A 267 -5.62 -35.69 -23.63
N LYS A 268 -5.21 -34.44 -23.90
CA LYS A 268 -3.90 -34.09 -24.44
C LYS A 268 -2.80 -33.99 -23.37
N LEU A 269 -3.17 -33.97 -22.09
CA LEU A 269 -2.22 -33.74 -21.00
C LEU A 269 -1.37 -34.98 -20.74
N LYS A 270 -0.05 -34.80 -20.79
CA LYS A 270 0.95 -35.81 -20.42
C LYS A 270 1.20 -35.72 -18.89
N ALA A 271 0.44 -36.47 -18.10
CA ALA A 271 0.55 -36.53 -16.65
C ALA A 271 0.46 -37.98 -16.14
N THR A 272 0.63 -38.18 -14.83
CA THR A 272 0.41 -39.48 -14.16
C THR A 272 -1.09 -39.74 -14.01
N ASP A 273 -1.48 -41.01 -13.84
CA ASP A 273 -2.88 -41.38 -13.70
C ASP A 273 -3.51 -40.74 -12.46
N LYS A 274 -2.76 -40.62 -11.36
CA LYS A 274 -3.19 -39.92 -10.14
C LYS A 274 -3.57 -38.45 -10.41
N VAL A 275 -2.76 -37.73 -11.18
CA VAL A 275 -3.03 -36.33 -11.56
C VAL A 275 -4.24 -36.26 -12.48
N LYS A 276 -4.33 -37.13 -13.49
CA LYS A 276 -5.46 -37.17 -14.42
C LYS A 276 -6.78 -37.47 -13.70
N LYS A 277 -6.77 -38.41 -12.73
CA LYS A 277 -7.91 -38.75 -11.92
C LYS A 277 -8.41 -37.53 -11.13
N LYS A 278 -7.52 -36.86 -10.43
CA LYS A 278 -7.86 -35.63 -9.67
C LYS A 278 -8.47 -34.55 -10.56
N ILE A 279 -7.86 -34.29 -11.72
CA ILE A 279 -8.38 -33.29 -12.67
C ILE A 279 -9.78 -33.68 -13.16
N LYS A 280 -10.02 -34.98 -13.46
CA LYS A 280 -11.33 -35.48 -13.89
C LYS A 280 -12.38 -35.30 -12.81
N GLU A 281 -12.04 -35.59 -11.54
CA GLU A 281 -12.90 -35.34 -10.39
C GLU A 281 -13.30 -33.87 -10.26
N GLU A 282 -12.34 -32.95 -10.41
CA GLU A 282 -12.59 -31.51 -10.33
C GLU A 282 -13.41 -31.00 -11.55
N ILE A 283 -13.20 -31.53 -12.76
CA ILE A 283 -14.07 -31.24 -13.92
C ILE A 283 -15.50 -31.71 -13.65
N SER A 284 -15.67 -32.91 -13.07
CA SER A 284 -16.99 -33.44 -12.71
C SER A 284 -17.68 -32.58 -11.63
N ARG A 285 -16.88 -31.99 -10.71
CA ARG A 285 -17.37 -31.03 -9.72
C ARG A 285 -17.77 -29.73 -10.38
N TYR A 286 -16.96 -29.21 -11.29
CA TYR A 286 -17.23 -27.98 -12.05
C TYR A 286 -18.54 -28.11 -12.86
N LYS A 287 -18.80 -29.26 -13.50
CA LYS A 287 -20.05 -29.54 -14.26
C LYS A 287 -21.30 -29.47 -13.37
N ARG A 288 -21.19 -29.79 -12.07
CA ARG A 288 -22.33 -29.83 -11.13
C ARG A 288 -22.64 -28.47 -10.48
N ILE A 289 -21.72 -27.54 -10.52
CA ILE A 289 -21.88 -26.22 -9.90
C ILE A 289 -22.44 -25.25 -10.94
N SER A 290 -23.44 -24.48 -10.54
CA SER A 290 -23.98 -23.40 -11.38
C SER A 290 -22.90 -22.38 -11.74
N SER A 291 -22.84 -21.97 -12.99
CA SER A 291 -21.85 -21.04 -13.53
C SER A 291 -21.82 -19.67 -12.82
N ASN A 292 -22.84 -19.34 -12.07
CA ASN A 292 -22.98 -18.05 -11.36
C ASN A 292 -22.51 -18.09 -9.90
N ASN A 293 -21.92 -19.19 -9.44
CA ASN A 293 -21.43 -19.31 -8.07
C ASN A 293 -19.96 -18.86 -8.03
N SER A 294 -19.56 -18.08 -7.02
CA SER A 294 -18.17 -17.71 -6.75
C SER A 294 -17.24 -18.93 -6.67
N GLU A 295 -17.76 -20.07 -6.20
CA GLU A 295 -17.06 -21.37 -6.17
C GLU A 295 -16.68 -21.84 -7.58
N SER A 296 -17.51 -21.59 -8.59
CA SER A 296 -17.23 -21.93 -9.99
C SER A 296 -15.96 -21.24 -10.50
N ALA A 297 -15.77 -19.95 -10.19
CA ALA A 297 -14.59 -19.20 -10.57
C ALA A 297 -13.30 -19.76 -9.90
N VAL A 298 -13.39 -20.17 -8.64
CA VAL A 298 -12.27 -20.77 -7.90
C VAL A 298 -11.87 -22.13 -8.52
N ILE A 299 -12.84 -23.00 -8.81
CA ILE A 299 -12.57 -24.31 -9.43
C ILE A 299 -12.03 -24.14 -10.83
N ARG A 300 -12.54 -23.19 -11.61
CA ARG A 300 -12.04 -22.84 -12.94
C ARG A 300 -10.56 -22.46 -12.88
N GLY A 301 -10.17 -21.51 -12.02
CA GLY A 301 -8.78 -21.08 -11.86
C GLY A 301 -7.85 -22.22 -11.43
N TYR A 302 -8.36 -23.12 -10.59
CA TYR A 302 -7.64 -24.32 -10.18
C TYR A 302 -7.45 -25.30 -11.35
N LEU A 303 -8.49 -25.62 -12.11
CA LEU A 303 -8.42 -26.46 -13.32
C LEU A 303 -7.47 -25.89 -14.37
N GLU A 304 -7.54 -24.58 -14.62
CA GLU A 304 -6.62 -23.90 -15.52
C GLU A 304 -5.16 -24.05 -15.07
N THR A 305 -4.91 -23.97 -13.77
CA THR A 305 -3.57 -24.16 -13.20
C THR A 305 -3.10 -25.61 -13.36
N LEU A 306 -3.91 -26.59 -12.98
CA LEU A 306 -3.57 -28.01 -13.11
C LEU A 306 -3.29 -28.42 -14.55
N LEU A 307 -4.11 -27.94 -15.50
CA LEU A 307 -3.97 -28.23 -16.93
C LEU A 307 -2.78 -27.51 -17.59
N ALA A 308 -2.34 -26.37 -17.03
CA ALA A 308 -1.19 -25.62 -17.51
C ALA A 308 0.14 -26.19 -16.99
N MET A 309 0.13 -27.01 -15.95
CA MET A 309 1.35 -27.57 -15.36
C MET A 309 2.06 -28.56 -16.29
N PRO A 310 3.39 -28.45 -16.43
CA PRO A 310 4.19 -29.36 -17.27
C PRO A 310 4.55 -30.65 -16.53
N TRP A 311 3.57 -31.49 -16.19
CA TRP A 311 3.74 -32.70 -15.37
C TRP A 311 4.84 -33.65 -15.86
N LYS A 312 4.96 -33.87 -17.19
CA LYS A 312 5.95 -34.76 -17.82
C LYS A 312 6.77 -34.08 -18.91
N LYS A 313 6.44 -32.85 -19.30
CA LYS A 313 7.11 -32.14 -20.39
C LYS A 313 8.46 -31.60 -19.95
N MET A 314 9.54 -31.99 -20.62
CA MET A 314 10.91 -31.53 -20.33
C MET A 314 11.55 -30.92 -21.56
N SER A 315 12.48 -29.97 -21.36
CA SER A 315 13.43 -29.52 -22.38
C SER A 315 14.56 -30.53 -22.49
N ARG A 316 15.16 -30.64 -23.70
CA ARG A 316 16.39 -31.43 -23.89
C ARG A 316 17.55 -30.65 -23.31
N ASP A 317 18.33 -31.29 -22.43
CA ASP A 317 19.56 -30.72 -21.91
C ASP A 317 20.66 -30.79 -22.96
N ASN A 318 21.33 -29.67 -23.17
CA ASN A 318 22.62 -29.67 -23.88
C ASN A 318 23.71 -29.99 -22.85
N THR A 319 24.43 -31.08 -23.05
CA THR A 319 25.53 -31.53 -22.17
C THR A 319 26.92 -31.34 -22.82
N ASP A 320 27.00 -30.54 -23.86
CA ASP A 320 28.26 -30.19 -24.50
C ASP A 320 28.99 -29.13 -23.68
N VAL A 321 30.05 -29.56 -22.98
CA VAL A 321 30.87 -28.72 -22.12
C VAL A 321 31.63 -27.66 -22.91
N ALA A 322 32.08 -27.99 -24.14
CA ALA A 322 32.78 -27.03 -25.00
C ALA A 322 31.85 -25.89 -25.42
N HIS A 323 30.68 -26.24 -25.91
CA HIS A 323 29.63 -25.23 -26.23
C HIS A 323 29.23 -24.38 -25.04
N ALA A 324 29.13 -25.00 -23.86
CA ALA A 324 28.84 -24.25 -22.63
C ALA A 324 29.93 -23.23 -22.31
N LYS A 325 31.22 -23.62 -22.49
CA LYS A 325 32.35 -22.72 -22.31
C LYS A 325 32.27 -21.52 -23.25
N GLU A 326 32.04 -21.77 -24.55
CA GLU A 326 31.89 -20.71 -25.55
C GLU A 326 30.80 -19.69 -25.16
N ILE A 327 29.64 -20.14 -24.69
CA ILE A 327 28.56 -19.25 -24.27
C ILE A 327 28.97 -18.44 -23.05
N LEU A 328 29.61 -19.08 -22.06
CA LEU A 328 30.03 -18.39 -20.84
C LEU A 328 31.11 -17.34 -21.12
N ASP A 329 32.05 -17.66 -22.01
CA ASP A 329 33.12 -16.76 -22.44
C ASP A 329 32.59 -15.58 -23.28
N ALA A 330 31.62 -15.84 -24.14
CA ALA A 330 30.97 -14.80 -24.94
C ALA A 330 30.09 -13.85 -24.11
N ASP A 331 29.42 -14.36 -23.11
CA ASP A 331 28.49 -13.58 -22.30
C ASP A 331 29.17 -12.88 -21.11
N HIS A 332 30.36 -13.35 -20.63
CA HIS A 332 31.04 -12.86 -19.44
C HIS A 332 32.54 -12.72 -19.60
N TYR A 333 33.07 -11.55 -19.35
CA TYR A 333 34.51 -11.30 -19.30
C TYR A 333 35.06 -11.70 -17.90
N GLY A 334 36.21 -12.40 -17.86
CA GLY A 334 36.83 -12.89 -16.62
C GLY A 334 36.00 -13.97 -15.92
N LEU A 335 36.06 -14.00 -14.59
CA LEU A 335 35.33 -14.96 -13.75
C LEU A 335 35.71 -16.41 -13.98
N GLU A 336 36.99 -16.68 -14.33
CA GLU A 336 37.48 -17.99 -14.76
C GLU A 336 37.15 -19.11 -13.75
N LYS A 337 37.38 -18.86 -12.46
CA LYS A 337 37.07 -19.83 -11.40
C LYS A 337 35.58 -20.20 -11.34
N VAL A 338 34.70 -19.21 -11.55
CA VAL A 338 33.24 -19.44 -11.55
C VAL A 338 32.83 -20.25 -12.78
N LYS A 339 33.36 -19.89 -13.92
CA LYS A 339 33.12 -20.62 -15.19
C LYS A 339 33.60 -22.07 -15.08
N GLU A 340 34.81 -22.29 -14.58
CA GLU A 340 35.38 -23.60 -14.38
C GLU A 340 34.49 -24.48 -13.49
N ARG A 341 34.08 -23.98 -12.34
CA ARG A 341 33.16 -24.72 -11.44
C ARG A 341 31.83 -25.08 -12.13
N ILE A 342 31.28 -24.17 -12.90
CA ILE A 342 30.06 -24.44 -13.68
C ILE A 342 30.31 -25.54 -14.72
N LEU A 343 31.44 -25.50 -15.40
CA LEU A 343 31.83 -26.52 -16.41
C LEU A 343 32.08 -27.87 -15.77
N GLU A 344 32.74 -27.93 -14.60
CA GLU A 344 32.91 -29.16 -13.80
C GLU A 344 31.56 -29.78 -13.46
N TYR A 345 30.61 -28.95 -12.97
CA TYR A 345 29.25 -29.40 -12.67
C TYR A 345 28.55 -29.99 -13.91
N LEU A 346 28.67 -29.32 -15.07
CA LEU A 346 28.11 -29.81 -16.34
C LEU A 346 28.74 -31.13 -16.77
N ALA A 347 30.05 -31.30 -16.58
CA ALA A 347 30.77 -32.50 -16.87
C ALA A 347 30.31 -33.68 -15.99
N VAL A 348 30.19 -33.47 -14.69
CA VAL A 348 29.64 -34.48 -13.76
C VAL A 348 28.22 -34.88 -14.16
N LYS A 349 27.38 -33.92 -14.50
CA LYS A 349 26.00 -34.18 -14.96
C LYS A 349 25.94 -34.95 -16.28
N LYS A 350 26.89 -34.74 -17.17
CA LYS A 350 27.03 -35.51 -18.41
C LYS A 350 27.37 -36.99 -18.13
N LEU A 351 28.24 -37.24 -17.16
CA LEU A 351 28.68 -38.58 -16.77
C LEU A 351 27.61 -39.30 -15.92
N ASN A 352 27.01 -38.61 -14.96
CA ASN A 352 26.02 -39.17 -14.06
C ASN A 352 24.63 -38.53 -14.31
N LYS A 353 23.85 -39.12 -15.20
CA LYS A 353 22.49 -38.65 -15.55
C LYS A 353 21.49 -38.74 -14.40
N ASN A 354 21.75 -39.59 -13.41
CA ASN A 354 20.89 -39.85 -12.26
C ASN A 354 21.40 -39.20 -10.96
N GLY A 355 22.56 -38.56 -11.00
CA GLY A 355 23.13 -37.86 -9.85
C GLY A 355 22.20 -36.77 -9.34
N THR A 356 22.11 -36.66 -8.04
CA THR A 356 21.46 -35.51 -7.36
C THR A 356 22.27 -34.27 -7.69
N GLY A 357 21.58 -33.26 -8.28
CA GLY A 357 22.25 -32.03 -8.66
C GLY A 357 22.71 -31.22 -7.45
N THR A 358 23.98 -30.84 -7.42
CA THR A 358 24.50 -29.85 -6.46
C THR A 358 23.81 -28.52 -6.71
N ILE A 359 23.44 -27.83 -5.64
CA ILE A 359 22.83 -26.49 -5.70
C ILE A 359 23.96 -25.47 -5.65
N ILE A 360 24.05 -24.63 -6.66
CA ILE A 360 25.08 -23.59 -6.73
C ILE A 360 24.58 -22.32 -6.07
N CYS A 361 25.33 -21.76 -5.12
CA CYS A 361 25.07 -20.46 -4.54
C CYS A 361 26.16 -19.45 -4.94
N LEU A 362 25.77 -18.44 -5.73
CA LEU A 362 26.67 -17.39 -6.18
C LEU A 362 26.65 -16.24 -5.15
N VAL A 363 27.76 -16.04 -4.44
CA VAL A 363 27.87 -15.05 -3.38
C VAL A 363 28.84 -13.94 -3.81
N GLY A 364 28.47 -12.68 -3.57
CA GLY A 364 29.37 -11.56 -3.85
C GLY A 364 28.67 -10.21 -3.90
N PRO A 365 29.40 -9.12 -4.07
CA PRO A 365 28.85 -7.78 -4.09
C PRO A 365 27.78 -7.56 -5.16
N PRO A 366 26.90 -6.57 -4.99
CA PRO A 366 25.91 -6.24 -6.01
C PRO A 366 26.59 -5.77 -7.31
N GLY A 367 26.05 -6.23 -8.45
CA GLY A 367 26.57 -5.84 -9.78
C GLY A 367 27.74 -6.66 -10.30
N THR A 368 28.09 -7.80 -9.66
CA THR A 368 29.14 -8.73 -10.12
C THR A 368 28.64 -9.77 -11.14
N GLY A 369 27.41 -9.64 -11.63
CA GLY A 369 26.91 -10.49 -12.71
C GLY A 369 26.25 -11.80 -12.27
N LYS A 370 25.99 -12.03 -10.97
CA LYS A 370 25.38 -13.26 -10.43
C LYS A 370 24.14 -13.72 -11.21
N THR A 371 23.19 -12.82 -11.39
CA THR A 371 21.93 -13.11 -12.11
C THR A 371 22.16 -13.35 -13.62
N SER A 372 23.13 -12.66 -14.23
CA SER A 372 23.45 -12.86 -15.66
C SER A 372 24.15 -14.19 -15.92
N ILE A 373 25.06 -14.60 -15.03
CA ILE A 373 25.71 -15.93 -15.12
C ILE A 373 24.67 -17.04 -15.08
N ALA A 374 23.71 -16.99 -14.14
CA ALA A 374 22.63 -17.99 -14.07
C ALA A 374 21.81 -18.06 -15.37
N LYS A 375 21.57 -16.93 -16.03
CA LYS A 375 20.91 -16.89 -17.34
C LYS A 375 21.74 -17.51 -18.43
N SER A 376 23.05 -17.27 -18.46
CA SER A 376 23.97 -17.86 -19.43
C SER A 376 24.13 -19.37 -19.23
N VAL A 377 24.12 -19.84 -17.97
CA VAL A 377 24.08 -21.28 -17.66
C VAL A 377 22.80 -21.92 -18.21
N ALA A 378 21.66 -21.27 -18.05
CA ALA A 378 20.40 -21.78 -18.60
C ALA A 378 20.45 -21.88 -20.14
N LYS A 379 21.03 -20.86 -20.78
CA LYS A 379 21.24 -20.83 -22.25
C LYS A 379 22.18 -21.96 -22.70
N ALA A 380 23.30 -22.17 -22.00
CA ALA A 380 24.27 -23.23 -22.28
C ALA A 380 23.65 -24.63 -22.13
N LEU A 381 22.80 -24.84 -21.12
CA LEU A 381 22.07 -26.08 -20.91
C LEU A 381 20.86 -26.27 -21.84
N GLY A 382 20.44 -25.27 -22.60
CA GLY A 382 19.20 -25.31 -23.39
C GLY A 382 17.93 -25.34 -22.51
N ARG A 383 18.03 -24.93 -21.24
CA ARG A 383 16.90 -24.91 -20.27
C ARG A 383 16.16 -23.60 -20.29
N LYS A 384 14.87 -23.68 -20.00
CA LYS A 384 14.07 -22.48 -19.71
C LYS A 384 14.52 -21.86 -18.38
N TYR A 385 14.78 -20.57 -18.40
CA TYR A 385 15.20 -19.78 -17.24
C TYR A 385 14.01 -19.11 -16.58
N VAL A 386 13.91 -19.24 -15.26
CA VAL A 386 12.93 -18.52 -14.44
C VAL A 386 13.63 -17.95 -13.20
N ARG A 387 13.27 -16.75 -12.81
CA ARG A 387 13.81 -16.07 -11.63
C ARG A 387 12.71 -15.90 -10.58
N ILE A 388 13.02 -16.26 -9.35
CA ILE A 388 12.21 -16.01 -8.15
C ILE A 388 13.04 -15.12 -7.24
N CYS A 389 12.55 -13.91 -6.97
CA CYS A 389 13.19 -13.00 -6.01
C CYS A 389 12.72 -13.35 -4.60
N LEU A 390 13.67 -13.64 -3.70
CA LEU A 390 13.40 -13.97 -2.30
C LEU A 390 13.53 -12.76 -1.37
N GLY A 391 14.04 -11.64 -1.88
CA GLY A 391 14.16 -10.41 -1.10
C GLY A 391 12.80 -9.90 -0.63
N GLY A 392 12.60 -9.86 0.69
CA GLY A 392 11.37 -9.41 1.31
C GLY A 392 10.29 -10.47 1.50
N VAL A 393 10.56 -11.72 1.13
CA VAL A 393 9.68 -12.86 1.45
C VAL A 393 9.72 -13.10 2.96
N ARG A 394 8.54 -13.19 3.59
CA ARG A 394 8.37 -13.36 5.04
C ARG A 394 7.55 -14.58 5.40
N ASP A 395 6.65 -14.98 4.51
CA ASP A 395 5.73 -16.10 4.71
C ASP A 395 6.10 -17.27 3.78
N GLU A 396 6.14 -18.49 4.35
CA GLU A 396 6.35 -19.71 3.58
C GLU A 396 5.27 -19.93 2.51
N ALA A 397 4.05 -19.42 2.76
CA ALA A 397 2.95 -19.50 1.82
C ALA A 397 3.22 -18.79 0.48
N GLU A 398 4.11 -17.79 0.46
CA GLU A 398 4.55 -17.18 -0.79
C GLU A 398 5.28 -18.19 -1.69
N LEU A 399 6.01 -19.15 -1.12
CA LEU A 399 6.75 -20.17 -1.85
C LEU A 399 5.91 -21.42 -2.13
N ARG A 400 5.09 -21.83 -1.13
CA ARG A 400 4.29 -23.07 -1.14
C ARG A 400 2.82 -22.89 -1.48
N GLY A 401 2.37 -21.63 -1.68
CA GLY A 401 0.97 -21.31 -1.99
C GLY A 401 0.05 -21.33 -0.76
N HIS A 402 -1.14 -20.79 -0.95
CA HIS A 402 -2.20 -20.74 0.06
C HIS A 402 -3.19 -21.88 -0.16
N ARG A 403 -3.77 -22.40 0.93
CA ARG A 403 -4.82 -23.43 0.82
C ARG A 403 -6.00 -22.88 0.03
N ARG A 404 -6.51 -23.69 -0.90
CA ARG A 404 -7.60 -23.35 -1.83
C ARG A 404 -8.89 -22.87 -1.17
N THR A 405 -9.08 -23.17 0.11
CA THR A 405 -10.27 -22.77 0.89
C THR A 405 -10.31 -21.28 1.22
N TYR A 406 -9.21 -20.58 1.07
CA TYR A 406 -9.15 -19.12 1.33
C TYR A 406 -9.53 -18.33 0.09
N VAL A 407 -10.25 -17.23 0.30
CA VAL A 407 -10.56 -16.26 -0.77
C VAL A 407 -9.25 -15.63 -1.25
N GLY A 408 -9.02 -15.66 -2.56
CA GLY A 408 -7.77 -15.15 -3.16
C GLY A 408 -6.59 -16.12 -3.11
N ALA A 409 -6.81 -17.41 -2.76
CA ALA A 409 -5.75 -18.42 -2.78
C ALA A 409 -5.07 -18.51 -4.14
N MET A 410 -3.74 -18.61 -4.11
CA MET A 410 -2.89 -18.69 -5.30
C MET A 410 -1.81 -19.77 -5.13
N PRO A 411 -1.35 -20.40 -6.24
CA PRO A 411 -0.17 -21.25 -6.21
C PRO A 411 1.06 -20.48 -5.74
N GLY A 412 1.96 -21.17 -5.08
CA GLY A 412 3.23 -20.61 -4.64
C GLY A 412 4.11 -20.15 -5.83
N ARG A 413 5.07 -19.28 -5.52
CA ARG A 413 6.02 -18.74 -6.53
C ARG A 413 6.75 -19.84 -7.28
N VAL A 414 7.06 -20.97 -6.64
CA VAL A 414 7.77 -22.11 -7.25
C VAL A 414 6.92 -22.78 -8.32
N ILE A 415 5.66 -23.10 -7.99
CA ILE A 415 4.71 -23.70 -8.95
C ILE A 415 4.39 -22.73 -10.08
N ASN A 416 4.22 -21.44 -9.78
CA ASN A 416 4.04 -20.42 -10.81
C ASN A 416 5.26 -20.32 -11.75
N ALA A 417 6.47 -20.41 -11.21
CA ALA A 417 7.70 -20.42 -12.00
C ALA A 417 7.75 -21.60 -12.98
N VAL A 418 7.44 -22.81 -12.50
CA VAL A 418 7.39 -24.03 -13.33
C VAL A 418 6.28 -23.94 -14.38
N LYS A 419 5.10 -23.45 -14.02
CA LYS A 419 3.98 -23.22 -14.94
C LYS A 419 4.38 -22.27 -16.08
N ASN A 420 5.03 -21.16 -15.75
CA ASN A 420 5.49 -20.17 -16.72
C ASN A 420 6.64 -20.69 -17.61
N ALA A 421 7.52 -21.53 -17.07
CA ALA A 421 8.57 -22.19 -17.83
C ALA A 421 8.01 -23.18 -18.86
N LYS A 422 6.80 -23.73 -18.66
CA LYS A 422 6.14 -24.75 -19.50
C LYS A 422 6.96 -26.04 -19.67
N VAL A 423 7.93 -26.26 -18.79
CA VAL A 423 8.77 -27.48 -18.73
C VAL A 423 9.01 -27.87 -17.27
N LYS A 424 9.17 -29.19 -17.02
CA LYS A 424 9.38 -29.76 -15.69
C LYS A 424 10.82 -29.53 -15.17
N ASN A 425 11.77 -29.32 -16.06
CA ASN A 425 13.21 -29.18 -15.78
C ASN A 425 13.76 -27.77 -16.07
N PRO A 426 13.12 -26.69 -15.62
CA PRO A 426 13.67 -25.35 -15.81
C PRO A 426 14.95 -25.17 -15.00
N LEU A 427 15.72 -24.12 -15.33
CA LEU A 427 16.65 -23.53 -14.39
C LEU A 427 15.90 -22.46 -13.58
N ILE A 428 15.82 -22.65 -12.27
CA ILE A 428 15.20 -21.71 -11.33
C ILE A 428 16.30 -20.97 -10.59
N LEU A 429 16.33 -19.67 -10.75
CA LEU A 429 17.19 -18.78 -9.98
C LEU A 429 16.44 -18.27 -8.77
N PHE A 430 16.91 -18.59 -7.58
CA PHE A 430 16.50 -17.95 -6.33
C PHE A 430 17.42 -16.77 -6.05
N ASP A 431 16.92 -15.57 -6.29
CA ASP A 431 17.71 -14.34 -6.19
C ASP A 431 17.52 -13.69 -4.82
N GLU A 432 18.62 -13.21 -4.23
CA GLU A 432 18.66 -12.54 -2.92
C GLU A 432 18.18 -13.43 -1.75
N ILE A 433 18.69 -14.68 -1.66
CA ILE A 433 18.35 -15.62 -0.59
C ILE A 433 18.78 -15.10 0.79
N ASP A 434 19.80 -14.27 0.87
CA ASP A 434 20.30 -13.58 2.06
C ASP A 434 19.34 -12.54 2.63
N LYS A 435 18.28 -12.17 1.90
CA LYS A 435 17.30 -11.17 2.30
C LYS A 435 15.94 -11.74 2.69
N MET A 436 15.86 -13.04 2.88
CA MET A 436 14.67 -13.65 3.50
C MET A 436 14.60 -13.28 4.97
N VAL A 437 13.41 -12.98 5.46
CA VAL A 437 13.18 -12.61 6.87
C VAL A 437 12.16 -13.56 7.47
N SER A 438 12.48 -14.13 8.63
CA SER A 438 11.52 -14.89 9.45
C SER A 438 10.92 -13.96 10.49
N ASP A 439 9.58 -13.79 10.50
CA ASP A 439 8.87 -12.86 11.40
C ASP A 439 7.78 -13.53 12.25
N GLY A 440 7.92 -14.82 12.58
CA GLY A 440 6.98 -15.55 13.44
C GLY A 440 5.65 -15.94 12.78
N ARG A 441 5.39 -15.53 11.53
CA ARG A 441 4.21 -15.96 10.73
C ARG A 441 4.48 -17.16 9.85
N GLY A 442 5.74 -17.55 9.70
CA GLY A 442 6.19 -18.68 8.93
C GLY A 442 7.71 -18.68 8.79
N ASP A 443 8.27 -19.80 8.36
CA ASP A 443 9.70 -19.93 8.10
C ASP A 443 9.98 -20.19 6.61
N PRO A 444 10.22 -19.14 5.80
CA PRO A 444 10.57 -19.30 4.40
C PRO A 444 11.83 -20.17 4.19
N ALA A 445 12.75 -20.19 5.17
CA ALA A 445 13.96 -21.00 5.09
C ALA A 445 13.63 -22.51 5.19
N ALA A 446 12.65 -22.89 5.99
CA ALA A 446 12.15 -24.27 6.05
C ALA A 446 11.53 -24.71 4.70
N ALA A 447 10.74 -23.83 4.07
CA ALA A 447 10.21 -24.10 2.73
C ALA A 447 11.32 -24.25 1.69
N MET A 448 12.36 -23.43 1.76
CA MET A 448 13.53 -23.52 0.88
C MET A 448 14.32 -24.81 1.09
N LEU A 449 14.44 -25.30 2.34
CA LEU A 449 15.08 -26.59 2.62
C LEU A 449 14.37 -27.74 1.92
N GLU A 450 13.03 -27.78 1.93
CA GLU A 450 12.27 -28.82 1.22
C GLU A 450 12.43 -28.71 -0.30
N ILE A 451 12.41 -27.48 -0.84
CA ILE A 451 12.56 -27.23 -2.29
C ILE A 451 13.97 -27.65 -2.79
N LEU A 452 14.98 -27.34 -1.99
CA LEU A 452 16.37 -27.56 -2.37
C LEU A 452 16.86 -28.99 -2.02
N ASP A 453 16.24 -29.68 -1.06
CA ASP A 453 16.63 -31.02 -0.70
C ASP A 453 16.25 -32.04 -1.79
N PRO A 454 17.22 -32.74 -2.39
CA PRO A 454 16.97 -33.72 -3.47
C PRO A 454 16.08 -34.91 -3.07
N GLU A 455 15.99 -35.24 -1.78
CA GLU A 455 15.16 -36.33 -1.29
C GLU A 455 13.70 -35.87 -1.14
N GLN A 456 13.49 -34.64 -0.68
CA GLN A 456 12.17 -34.07 -0.42
C GLN A 456 11.53 -33.47 -1.66
N ASN A 457 12.30 -32.81 -2.52
CA ASN A 457 11.77 -32.06 -3.67
C ASN A 457 11.12 -32.93 -4.76
N LYS A 458 11.34 -34.26 -4.73
CA LYS A 458 10.61 -35.21 -5.58
C LYS A 458 9.11 -35.23 -5.29
N HIS A 459 8.74 -34.89 -4.07
CA HIS A 459 7.37 -34.89 -3.56
C HIS A 459 6.93 -33.49 -3.10
N PHE A 460 7.51 -32.45 -3.67
CA PHE A 460 7.18 -31.07 -3.31
C PHE A 460 5.66 -30.84 -3.35
N SER A 461 5.09 -30.40 -2.25
CA SER A 461 3.67 -30.19 -2.09
C SER A 461 3.38 -28.69 -1.95
N ASP A 462 2.74 -28.13 -2.97
CA ASP A 462 2.17 -26.80 -2.93
C ASP A 462 0.75 -26.87 -2.34
N HIS A 463 0.43 -25.98 -1.41
CA HIS A 463 -0.85 -26.00 -0.69
C HIS A 463 -2.06 -25.69 -1.59
N TYR A 464 -1.86 -24.91 -2.65
CA TYR A 464 -2.91 -24.65 -3.62
C TYR A 464 -3.10 -25.83 -4.58
N LEU A 465 -1.99 -26.44 -5.03
CA LEU A 465 -2.03 -27.52 -6.02
C LEU A 465 -2.59 -28.82 -5.47
N GLU A 466 -2.39 -29.08 -4.17
CA GLU A 466 -2.81 -30.31 -3.45
C GLU A 466 -2.32 -31.62 -4.10
N LEU A 467 -1.39 -31.54 -5.01
CA LEU A 467 -0.78 -32.65 -5.71
C LEU A 467 0.73 -32.53 -5.65
N PRO A 468 1.46 -33.61 -5.36
CA PRO A 468 2.91 -33.56 -5.33
C PRO A 468 3.45 -33.31 -6.74
N PHE A 469 4.40 -32.37 -6.82
CA PHE A 469 5.13 -32.07 -8.06
C PHE A 469 6.61 -32.40 -7.88
N ASP A 470 7.17 -33.19 -8.79
CA ASP A 470 8.56 -33.60 -8.74
C ASP A 470 9.47 -32.50 -9.31
N LEU A 471 10.18 -31.80 -8.42
CA LEU A 471 11.16 -30.75 -8.73
C LEU A 471 12.59 -31.30 -8.92
N SER A 472 12.85 -32.61 -8.74
CA SER A 472 14.20 -33.20 -8.79
C SER A 472 14.92 -33.03 -10.13
N LYS A 473 14.18 -32.70 -11.18
CA LYS A 473 14.74 -32.45 -12.52
C LYS A 473 15.01 -30.97 -12.80
N ALA A 474 14.54 -30.08 -11.94
CA ALA A 474 14.88 -28.66 -12.02
C ALA A 474 16.34 -28.45 -11.64
N PHE A 475 16.92 -27.35 -12.12
CA PHE A 475 18.26 -26.94 -11.75
C PHE A 475 18.16 -25.65 -10.92
N PHE A 476 18.71 -25.66 -9.73
CA PHE A 476 18.63 -24.54 -8.82
C PHE A 476 19.95 -23.78 -8.76
N ILE A 477 19.88 -22.48 -8.91
CA ILE A 477 20.96 -21.54 -8.61
C ILE A 477 20.42 -20.54 -7.60
N CYS A 478 21.18 -20.28 -6.55
CA CYS A 478 20.90 -19.25 -5.57
C CYS A 478 21.85 -18.07 -5.75
N THR A 479 21.43 -16.86 -5.39
CA THR A 479 22.33 -15.70 -5.28
C THR A 479 22.21 -15.05 -3.93
N ALA A 480 23.33 -14.57 -3.41
CA ALA A 480 23.41 -13.80 -2.16
C ALA A 480 24.46 -12.69 -2.28
N ASN A 481 24.34 -11.66 -1.45
CA ASN A 481 25.42 -10.67 -1.32
C ASN A 481 26.44 -11.06 -0.27
N GLY A 482 26.03 -11.80 0.76
CA GLY A 482 26.83 -12.39 1.82
C GLY A 482 26.19 -13.68 2.33
N THR A 483 26.92 -14.43 3.15
CA THR A 483 26.47 -15.71 3.72
C THR A 483 25.96 -15.57 5.15
N ASP A 484 26.22 -14.44 5.80
CA ASP A 484 26.02 -14.26 7.24
C ASP A 484 24.56 -14.38 7.70
N THR A 485 23.61 -14.06 6.82
CA THR A 485 22.17 -14.10 7.10
C THR A 485 21.50 -15.38 6.63
N ILE A 486 22.22 -16.25 5.93
CA ILE A 486 21.69 -17.52 5.43
C ILE A 486 21.82 -18.57 6.53
N SER A 487 20.76 -19.33 6.78
CA SER A 487 20.78 -20.38 7.79
C SER A 487 21.81 -21.48 7.44
N ARG A 488 22.53 -21.98 8.44
CA ARG A 488 23.52 -23.05 8.25
C ARG A 488 22.98 -24.28 7.51
N PRO A 489 21.78 -24.80 7.83
CA PRO A 489 21.23 -25.95 7.11
C PRO A 489 21.02 -25.71 5.61
N LEU A 490 20.78 -24.48 5.18
CA LEU A 490 20.69 -24.10 3.77
C LEU A 490 22.10 -24.05 3.13
N LEU A 491 23.06 -23.44 3.84
CA LEU A 491 24.44 -23.35 3.35
C LEU A 491 25.09 -24.74 3.15
N ASP A 492 24.85 -25.67 4.08
CA ASP A 492 25.37 -27.05 4.00
C ASP A 492 24.88 -27.83 2.77
N ARG A 493 23.75 -27.41 2.18
CA ARG A 493 23.19 -28.01 0.96
C ARG A 493 23.66 -27.33 -0.33
N MET A 494 24.33 -26.21 -0.24
CA MET A 494 24.74 -25.40 -1.38
C MET A 494 26.24 -25.39 -1.57
N GLU A 495 26.70 -25.50 -2.80
CA GLU A 495 28.07 -25.20 -3.16
C GLU A 495 28.22 -23.68 -3.34
N VAL A 496 28.92 -23.05 -2.42
CA VAL A 496 29.14 -21.61 -2.41
C VAL A 496 30.29 -21.26 -3.37
N ILE A 497 29.99 -20.43 -4.36
CA ILE A 497 30.96 -19.88 -5.29
C ILE A 497 31.05 -18.38 -5.10
N GLU A 498 32.18 -17.88 -4.62
CA GLU A 498 32.39 -16.46 -4.40
C GLU A 498 32.72 -15.74 -5.70
N LEU A 499 31.98 -14.65 -5.96
CA LEU A 499 32.25 -13.71 -7.04
C LEU A 499 32.92 -12.47 -6.45
N PRO A 500 34.21 -12.29 -6.66
CA PRO A 500 34.90 -11.08 -6.19
C PRO A 500 34.42 -9.85 -6.96
N GLY A 501 34.73 -8.68 -6.42
CA GLY A 501 34.58 -7.43 -7.15
C GLY A 501 35.50 -7.39 -8.38
N TYR A 502 35.10 -6.65 -9.40
CA TYR A 502 35.91 -6.46 -10.59
C TYR A 502 37.01 -5.45 -10.39
N THR A 503 38.18 -5.75 -10.95
CA THR A 503 39.29 -4.81 -11.10
C THR A 503 38.91 -3.71 -12.12
N GLU A 504 39.67 -2.63 -12.16
CA GLU A 504 39.46 -1.54 -13.13
C GLU A 504 39.55 -2.04 -14.58
N ASN A 505 40.52 -2.93 -14.85
CA ASN A 505 40.71 -3.48 -16.19
C ASN A 505 39.54 -4.38 -16.62
N GLU A 506 39.04 -5.23 -15.71
CA GLU A 506 37.86 -6.07 -16.00
C GLU A 506 36.62 -5.19 -16.23
N LYS A 507 36.40 -4.16 -15.41
CA LYS A 507 35.32 -3.19 -15.63
C LYS A 507 35.40 -2.52 -16.99
N PHE A 508 36.62 -2.19 -17.43
CA PHE A 508 36.83 -1.59 -18.73
C PHE A 508 36.41 -2.53 -19.86
N HIS A 509 36.84 -3.80 -19.82
CA HIS A 509 36.47 -4.80 -20.83
C HIS A 509 34.97 -5.09 -20.79
N ILE A 510 34.38 -5.30 -19.61
CA ILE A 510 32.93 -5.49 -19.46
C ILE A 510 32.16 -4.31 -20.04
N ALA A 511 32.61 -3.09 -19.74
CA ALA A 511 31.96 -1.89 -20.25
C ALA A 511 32.02 -1.78 -21.76
N LYS A 512 33.18 -2.05 -22.35
CA LYS A 512 33.43 -1.90 -23.79
C LYS A 512 32.73 -3.00 -24.60
N GLU A 513 32.82 -4.26 -24.16
CA GLU A 513 32.36 -5.42 -24.92
C GLU A 513 30.86 -5.67 -24.73
N HIS A 514 30.35 -5.49 -23.50
CA HIS A 514 28.97 -5.83 -23.14
C HIS A 514 28.08 -4.62 -22.86
N LEU A 515 28.45 -3.76 -21.88
CA LEU A 515 27.53 -2.71 -21.42
C LEU A 515 27.28 -1.63 -22.47
N TRP A 516 28.34 -1.21 -23.19
CA TRP A 516 28.23 -0.18 -24.23
C TRP A 516 27.26 -0.61 -25.33
N THR A 517 27.48 -1.80 -25.87
CA THR A 517 26.65 -2.35 -26.98
C THR A 517 25.19 -2.54 -26.51
N LYS A 518 25.00 -3.05 -25.28
CA LYS A 518 23.68 -3.23 -24.68
C LYS A 518 22.95 -1.90 -24.53
N GLN A 519 23.64 -0.86 -24.00
CA GLN A 519 23.02 0.45 -23.76
C GLN A 519 22.74 1.21 -25.05
N LEU A 520 23.57 1.06 -26.08
CA LEU A 520 23.27 1.61 -27.41
C LEU A 520 21.97 1.01 -27.96
N ALA A 521 21.84 -0.31 -27.94
CA ALA A 521 20.64 -1.00 -28.42
C ALA A 521 19.37 -0.60 -27.62
N GLN A 522 19.46 -0.50 -26.29
CA GLN A 522 18.34 -0.10 -25.44
C GLN A 522 17.87 1.34 -25.68
N ASN A 523 18.75 2.24 -26.11
CA ASN A 523 18.42 3.63 -26.40
C ASN A 523 18.18 3.90 -27.90
N GLY A 524 18.16 2.86 -28.75
CA GLY A 524 17.90 3.01 -30.18
C GLY A 524 19.02 3.71 -30.97
N ILE A 525 20.25 3.69 -30.44
CA ILE A 525 21.41 4.34 -31.05
C ILE A 525 22.30 3.32 -31.72
N THR A 526 22.76 3.63 -32.91
CA THR A 526 23.74 2.76 -33.62
C THR A 526 25.18 3.05 -33.21
N LYS A 527 26.07 2.06 -33.37
CA LYS A 527 27.52 2.25 -33.11
C LYS A 527 28.16 3.34 -33.98
N GLN A 528 27.52 3.71 -35.11
CA GLN A 528 28.02 4.77 -35.99
C GLN A 528 27.62 6.16 -35.49
N GLN A 529 26.48 6.29 -34.79
CA GLN A 529 25.97 7.55 -34.27
C GLN A 529 26.65 7.93 -32.96
N LEU A 530 26.99 6.97 -32.10
CA LEU A 530 27.62 7.26 -30.81
C LEU A 530 28.83 6.36 -30.58
N THR A 531 29.98 6.99 -30.36
CA THR A 531 31.23 6.33 -30.02
C THR A 531 31.84 6.88 -28.75
N ILE A 532 32.55 6.07 -28.00
CA ILE A 532 33.28 6.47 -26.78
C ILE A 532 34.74 6.06 -26.91
N THR A 533 35.65 6.95 -26.50
CA THR A 533 37.07 6.62 -26.47
C THR A 533 37.45 5.78 -25.25
N ASP A 534 38.47 4.94 -25.35
CA ASP A 534 38.95 4.11 -24.23
C ASP A 534 39.33 4.98 -23.02
N LYS A 535 39.96 6.14 -23.27
CA LYS A 535 40.28 7.13 -22.20
C LYS A 535 39.03 7.66 -21.49
N ALA A 536 37.98 8.00 -22.27
CA ALA A 536 36.71 8.45 -21.69
C ALA A 536 36.06 7.36 -20.85
N LEU A 537 36.06 6.10 -21.33
CA LEU A 537 35.48 4.98 -20.59
C LEU A 537 36.24 4.70 -19.29
N ARG A 538 37.58 4.75 -19.28
CA ARG A 538 38.40 4.68 -18.07
C ARG A 538 38.12 5.88 -17.13
N THR A 539 37.93 7.07 -17.67
CA THR A 539 37.55 8.26 -16.89
C THR A 539 36.18 8.06 -16.20
N VAL A 540 35.21 7.45 -16.89
CA VAL A 540 33.89 7.13 -16.29
C VAL A 540 34.06 6.13 -15.14
N ILE A 541 34.85 5.09 -15.33
CA ILE A 541 35.11 4.07 -14.29
C ILE A 541 35.76 4.71 -13.05
N LEU A 542 36.83 5.48 -13.23
CA LEU A 542 37.64 6.00 -12.12
C LEU A 542 37.00 7.20 -11.41
N ARG A 543 36.31 8.06 -12.15
CA ARG A 543 35.88 9.35 -11.61
C ARG A 543 34.37 9.46 -11.36
N TYR A 544 33.56 8.54 -11.88
CA TYR A 544 32.10 8.59 -11.74
C TYR A 544 31.50 7.38 -11.06
N THR A 545 32.31 6.32 -10.81
CA THR A 545 31.88 5.12 -10.11
C THR A 545 32.89 4.70 -9.04
N ARG A 546 32.41 4.16 -7.91
CA ARG A 546 33.23 3.57 -6.86
C ARG A 546 32.44 2.41 -6.25
N GLU A 547 32.48 1.28 -6.93
CA GLU A 547 31.70 0.09 -6.56
C GLU A 547 32.51 -1.18 -6.86
N ALA A 548 32.21 -2.27 -6.18
CA ALA A 548 32.82 -3.56 -6.45
C ALA A 548 32.38 -4.16 -7.79
N GLY A 549 31.11 -3.99 -8.16
CA GLY A 549 30.53 -4.46 -9.42
C GLY A 549 30.54 -3.42 -10.55
N VAL A 550 29.59 -3.56 -11.47
CA VAL A 550 29.44 -2.69 -12.67
C VAL A 550 28.04 -2.05 -12.79
N ARG A 551 27.18 -2.12 -11.74
CA ARG A 551 25.80 -1.62 -11.80
C ARG A 551 25.72 -0.10 -11.89
N GLY A 552 26.56 0.61 -11.13
CA GLY A 552 26.71 2.07 -11.22
C GLY A 552 27.31 2.49 -12.54
N LEU A 553 28.33 1.75 -13.03
CA LEU A 553 28.95 1.95 -14.33
C LEU A 553 27.92 1.84 -15.47
N GLU A 554 27.09 0.80 -15.44
CA GLU A 554 26.00 0.63 -16.40
C GLU A 554 25.03 1.81 -16.39
N ARG A 555 24.66 2.33 -15.19
CA ARG A 555 23.82 3.52 -15.05
C ARG A 555 24.46 4.78 -15.63
N ARG A 556 25.78 4.94 -15.47
CA ARG A 556 26.51 6.08 -16.04
C ARG A 556 26.58 5.99 -17.56
N ILE A 557 26.85 4.81 -18.10
CA ILE A 557 26.83 4.55 -19.56
C ILE A 557 25.42 4.79 -20.12
N ALA A 558 24.37 4.31 -19.46
CA ALA A 558 22.99 4.56 -19.85
C ALA A 558 22.66 6.08 -19.85
N SER A 559 23.19 6.83 -18.89
CA SER A 559 23.04 8.30 -18.86
C SER A 559 23.73 8.98 -20.03
N LEU A 560 24.93 8.54 -20.40
CA LEU A 560 25.63 9.01 -21.61
C LEU A 560 24.80 8.76 -22.86
N CYS A 561 24.31 7.53 -23.03
CA CYS A 561 23.49 7.17 -24.19
C CYS A 561 22.19 8.00 -24.24
N ARG A 562 21.47 8.18 -23.13
CA ARG A 562 20.24 9.00 -23.13
C ARG A 562 20.48 10.45 -23.50
N LYS A 563 21.57 11.07 -23.00
CA LYS A 563 21.90 12.46 -23.34
C LYS A 563 22.32 12.59 -24.79
N ALA A 564 23.06 11.62 -25.30
CA ALA A 564 23.41 11.57 -26.73
C ALA A 564 22.16 11.36 -27.59
N ALA A 565 21.24 10.46 -27.19
CA ALA A 565 19.97 10.25 -27.89
C ALA A 565 19.15 11.54 -28.02
N LYS A 566 19.12 12.34 -26.95
CA LYS A 566 18.44 13.64 -26.98
C LYS A 566 19.03 14.56 -28.06
N VAL A 567 20.35 14.68 -28.15
CA VAL A 567 21.03 15.50 -29.15
C VAL A 567 20.77 14.97 -30.56
N ILE A 568 20.92 13.66 -30.77
CA ILE A 568 20.67 13.02 -32.08
C ILE A 568 19.22 13.25 -32.54
N ALA A 569 18.25 13.18 -31.61
CA ALA A 569 16.83 13.38 -31.92
C ALA A 569 16.49 14.85 -32.21
N GLN A 570 17.25 15.82 -31.69
CA GLN A 570 17.03 17.24 -31.89
C GLN A 570 17.70 17.80 -33.15
N GLU A 571 18.89 17.29 -33.51
CA GLU A 571 19.70 17.87 -34.59
C GLU A 571 19.50 17.17 -35.95
N ASP A 572 19.40 15.91 -36.03
CA ASP A 572 19.08 15.01 -37.15
C ASP A 572 19.62 13.60 -36.84
N THR A 573 18.96 12.56 -37.35
CA THR A 573 19.36 11.14 -37.18
C THR A 573 20.76 10.80 -37.74
N LYS A 574 21.36 11.67 -38.55
CA LYS A 574 22.70 11.54 -39.12
C LYS A 574 23.84 12.05 -38.24
N THR A 575 23.53 12.76 -37.13
CA THR A 575 24.54 13.33 -36.22
C THR A 575 25.41 12.24 -35.61
N LYS A 576 26.74 12.41 -35.71
CA LYS A 576 27.74 11.51 -35.12
C LYS A 576 28.36 12.15 -33.88
N ILE A 577 28.17 11.52 -32.72
CA ILE A 577 28.71 11.99 -31.45
C ILE A 577 29.89 11.12 -31.04
N ARG A 578 31.00 11.76 -30.67
CA ARG A 578 32.19 11.08 -30.11
C ARG A 578 32.42 11.57 -28.68
N ILE A 579 32.28 10.66 -27.72
CA ILE A 579 32.57 10.95 -26.30
C ILE A 579 34.06 10.73 -26.05
N SER A 580 34.74 11.77 -25.59
CA SER A 580 36.14 11.80 -25.22
C SER A 580 36.29 12.14 -23.72
N ASP A 581 37.48 11.98 -23.18
CA ASP A 581 37.84 12.40 -21.80
C ASP A 581 37.64 13.92 -21.55
N ARG A 582 37.68 14.74 -22.61
CA ARG A 582 37.47 16.18 -22.50
C ARG A 582 36.02 16.57 -22.35
N ASN A 583 35.10 15.91 -23.08
CA ASN A 583 33.67 16.24 -23.10
C ASN A 583 32.79 15.35 -22.23
N VAL A 584 33.30 14.31 -21.59
CA VAL A 584 32.54 13.45 -20.63
C VAL A 584 31.83 14.30 -19.56
N LYS A 585 32.47 15.40 -19.12
CA LYS A 585 31.91 16.31 -18.11
C LYS A 585 30.62 17.00 -18.57
N GLU A 586 30.44 17.24 -19.85
CA GLU A 586 29.24 17.85 -20.43
C GLU A 586 28.04 16.91 -20.29
N TYR A 587 28.32 15.60 -20.42
CA TYR A 587 27.29 14.55 -20.33
C TYR A 587 27.03 14.09 -18.88
N LEU A 588 28.05 13.92 -18.05
CA LEU A 588 27.90 13.36 -16.69
C LEU A 588 28.00 14.38 -15.56
N GLY A 589 28.32 15.64 -15.87
CA GLY A 589 28.58 16.69 -14.89
C GLY A 589 29.97 16.59 -14.28
N LYS A 590 30.19 17.28 -13.15
CA LYS A 590 31.47 17.27 -12.44
C LYS A 590 31.79 15.84 -11.96
N PRO A 591 33.07 15.42 -12.03
CA PRO A 591 33.51 14.15 -11.45
C PRO A 591 33.15 14.04 -9.98
N VAL A 592 32.63 12.87 -9.59
CA VAL A 592 32.21 12.61 -8.22
C VAL A 592 33.39 12.24 -7.33
N TYR A 593 34.39 11.58 -7.91
CA TYR A 593 35.58 11.11 -7.19
C TYR A 593 36.85 11.76 -7.70
N LYS A 594 37.73 12.17 -6.78
CA LYS A 594 39.09 12.62 -7.13
C LYS A 594 39.93 11.39 -7.50
N PRO A 595 40.89 11.48 -8.45
CA PRO A 595 41.85 10.42 -8.65
C PRO A 595 42.60 10.20 -7.34
N ASN A 596 42.83 8.94 -6.97
CA ASN A 596 43.78 8.66 -5.88
C ASN A 596 45.13 9.21 -6.37
N ALA A 597 45.72 10.09 -5.56
CA ALA A 597 47.14 10.44 -5.75
C ALA A 597 47.93 9.14 -5.63
N ALA A 598 48.62 8.76 -6.71
CA ALA A 598 49.52 7.63 -6.72
C ALA A 598 50.66 7.85 -5.72
#